data_70a5b01f7a530524068f2d3f71b34afe
#
_entry.id   70a5b01f7a530524068f2d3f71b34afe
#
_cell.length_a   1.000
_cell.length_b   1.000
_cell.length_c   1.000
_cell.angle_alpha   90.00
_cell.angle_beta   90.00
_cell.angle_gamma   90.00
#
_symmetry.space_group_name_H-M   'P 1'
#
loop_
_entity.id
_entity.type
_entity.pdbx_description
1 polymer ?
#
loop_
_entity_poly.entity_id
_entity_poly.type
_entity_poly.pdbx_seq_one_letter_code
_entity_poly.pdbx_strand_id
1 'polypeptide(L)'
;MNKAKVYFTNLRTTPNSNLLDKMERLVRKAGIADISFEQQFTAIKIHFGEPGNLAYIRPNYAARLVQVLRSLGAKPFLTDCNTLYSGRRANAVDHLQSAMENGFNPISAQCQVIIADGLKGTEYREIEIGGEYCQAPKIGAAIADADIIVTMNHFKGHEQAGFGGALKNLGMGCASVGGKLELHSASQPVIDSQNCKKCGICIKHCAHEAIHFDAQHIAEIDYSRCVGCGQCVALCQYDAAVMGESDTSERLNYKIAEYTQAVLKDKPHFHISFIMNVSPECDCWNHNDAAIIPDLGILASFDPVALDKACADLVIAAPVIGGNKL
;
A
#
# COMPACT_ATOMS: atom_id res chain seq x y z
N MET A 1 -14.52 23.30 13.11
CA MET A 1 -13.60 22.73 12.10
C MET A 1 -14.36 22.55 10.78
N ASN A 2 -13.81 23.06 9.66
CA ASN A 2 -14.39 22.79 8.36
C ASN A 2 -14.23 21.29 8.04
N LYS A 3 -15.30 20.62 7.61
CA LYS A 3 -15.24 19.21 7.19
C LYS A 3 -14.33 19.09 5.97
N ALA A 4 -13.44 18.08 5.96
CA ALA A 4 -12.64 17.76 4.79
C ALA A 4 -13.52 17.39 3.59
N LYS A 5 -13.12 17.83 2.39
CA LYS A 5 -13.89 17.58 1.15
C LYS A 5 -13.30 16.36 0.44
N VAL A 6 -14.15 15.43 0.08
CA VAL A 6 -13.83 14.30 -0.80
C VAL A 6 -14.62 14.43 -2.09
N TYR A 7 -13.93 14.33 -3.20
CA TYR A 7 -14.54 14.40 -4.55
C TYR A 7 -14.62 12.98 -5.12
N PHE A 8 -15.68 12.69 -5.82
CA PHE A 8 -15.96 11.38 -6.40
C PHE A 8 -16.33 11.48 -7.89
N THR A 9 -15.87 10.51 -8.68
CA THR A 9 -16.36 10.26 -10.03
C THR A 9 -16.59 8.76 -10.25
N ASN A 10 -17.75 8.40 -10.82
CA ASN A 10 -18.04 7.03 -11.21
C ASN A 10 -17.30 6.62 -12.50
N LEU A 11 -17.42 5.35 -12.92
CA LEU A 11 -16.73 4.81 -14.09
C LEU A 11 -17.54 4.87 -15.40
N ARG A 12 -18.73 5.50 -15.40
CA ARG A 12 -19.49 5.68 -16.64
C ARG A 12 -18.80 6.66 -17.56
N THR A 13 -18.60 6.27 -18.81
CA THR A 13 -17.87 7.04 -19.83
C THR A 13 -18.77 7.32 -21.04
N THR A 14 -18.31 8.24 -21.88
CA THR A 14 -18.92 8.57 -23.17
C THR A 14 -17.83 8.66 -24.24
N PRO A 15 -18.14 8.66 -25.54
CA PRO A 15 -17.14 8.82 -26.60
C PRO A 15 -16.25 10.06 -26.45
N ASN A 16 -16.77 11.12 -25.83
CA ASN A 16 -16.06 12.38 -25.63
C ASN A 16 -15.42 12.51 -24.23
N SER A 17 -15.45 11.48 -23.38
CA SER A 17 -14.97 11.53 -22.00
C SER A 17 -14.66 10.13 -21.49
N ASN A 18 -13.41 9.70 -21.65
CA ASN A 18 -12.92 8.44 -21.13
C ASN A 18 -12.56 8.51 -19.62
N LEU A 19 -12.12 7.39 -19.02
CA LEU A 19 -11.79 7.34 -17.60
C LEU A 19 -10.59 8.21 -17.22
N LEU A 20 -9.60 8.34 -18.09
CA LEU A 20 -8.43 9.18 -17.83
C LEU A 20 -8.81 10.66 -17.81
N ASP A 21 -9.69 11.08 -18.70
CA ASP A 21 -10.22 12.46 -18.72
C ASP A 21 -11.08 12.74 -17.46
N LYS A 22 -11.82 11.74 -17.00
CA LYS A 22 -12.61 11.84 -15.77
C LYS A 22 -11.72 11.98 -14.54
N MET A 23 -10.64 11.19 -14.45
CA MET A 23 -9.67 11.31 -13.36
C MET A 23 -9.00 12.69 -13.38
N GLU A 24 -8.54 13.18 -14.53
CA GLU A 24 -7.95 14.51 -14.65
C GLU A 24 -8.92 15.60 -14.19
N ARG A 25 -10.17 15.59 -14.66
CA ARG A 25 -11.18 16.55 -14.19
C ARG A 25 -11.44 16.45 -12.69
N LEU A 26 -11.45 15.22 -12.14
CA LEU A 26 -11.64 15.00 -10.72
C LEU A 26 -10.54 15.67 -9.91
N VAL A 27 -9.26 15.39 -10.22
CA VAL A 27 -8.13 15.92 -9.44
C VAL A 27 -8.02 17.45 -9.58
N ARG A 28 -8.28 18.01 -10.78
CA ARG A 28 -8.32 19.46 -10.98
C ARG A 28 -9.48 20.11 -10.20
N LYS A 29 -10.67 19.51 -10.21
CA LYS A 29 -11.81 19.98 -9.42
C LYS A 29 -11.59 19.85 -7.92
N ALA A 30 -10.85 18.85 -7.50
CA ALA A 30 -10.48 18.65 -6.09
C ALA A 30 -9.40 19.64 -5.59
N GLY A 31 -8.83 20.45 -6.50
CA GLY A 31 -7.90 21.51 -6.13
C GLY A 31 -6.43 21.16 -6.22
N ILE A 32 -6.01 20.09 -6.94
CA ILE A 32 -4.59 19.72 -7.06
C ILE A 32 -3.73 20.88 -7.56
N ALA A 33 -4.30 21.78 -8.38
CA ALA A 33 -3.61 22.97 -8.91
C ALA A 33 -3.38 24.07 -7.86
N ASP A 34 -3.94 23.95 -6.65
CA ASP A 34 -3.72 24.89 -5.55
C ASP A 34 -2.35 24.64 -4.86
N ILE A 35 -1.71 23.51 -5.15
CA ILE A 35 -0.34 23.21 -4.72
C ILE A 35 0.65 23.86 -5.69
N SER A 36 1.68 24.52 -5.14
CA SER A 36 2.77 25.11 -5.92
C SER A 36 3.77 24.05 -6.36
N PHE A 37 3.61 23.54 -7.58
CA PHE A 37 4.44 22.44 -8.13
C PHE A 37 5.70 22.90 -8.88
N GLU A 38 5.82 24.18 -9.21
CA GLU A 38 6.87 24.67 -10.12
C GLU A 38 8.27 24.26 -9.63
N GLN A 39 8.97 23.49 -10.48
CA GLN A 39 10.31 22.91 -10.24
C GLN A 39 10.42 21.95 -9.04
N GLN A 40 9.31 21.56 -8.36
CA GLN A 40 9.31 20.72 -7.18
C GLN A 40 9.42 19.23 -7.52
N PHE A 41 10.26 18.50 -6.78
CA PHE A 41 10.30 17.05 -6.82
C PHE A 41 9.02 16.48 -6.20
N THR A 42 8.22 15.79 -7.00
CA THR A 42 6.92 15.26 -6.59
C THR A 42 6.93 13.74 -6.59
N ALA A 43 6.91 13.16 -5.40
CA ALA A 43 6.81 11.72 -5.25
C ALA A 43 5.36 11.26 -5.48
N ILE A 44 5.14 10.46 -6.52
CA ILE A 44 3.87 9.76 -6.74
C ILE A 44 4.00 8.38 -6.09
N LYS A 45 3.48 8.26 -4.86
CA LYS A 45 3.47 6.97 -4.16
C LYS A 45 2.37 6.08 -4.71
N ILE A 46 2.77 4.95 -5.25
CA ILE A 46 1.88 3.94 -5.81
C ILE A 46 2.43 2.54 -5.51
N HIS A 47 1.57 1.55 -5.37
CA HIS A 47 1.95 0.15 -5.30
C HIS A 47 2.06 -0.42 -6.72
N PHE A 48 3.21 -1.00 -7.08
CA PHE A 48 3.46 -1.49 -8.43
C PHE A 48 2.86 -2.88 -8.72
N GLY A 49 2.25 -3.53 -7.71
CA GLY A 49 1.79 -4.92 -7.77
C GLY A 49 2.92 -5.92 -7.57
N GLU A 50 2.63 -7.05 -6.96
CA GLU A 50 3.53 -8.21 -6.96
C GLU A 50 3.28 -9.01 -8.26
N PRO A 51 4.31 -9.53 -8.94
CA PRO A 51 4.13 -10.33 -10.16
C PRO A 51 3.17 -11.50 -9.95
N GLY A 52 2.14 -11.58 -10.81
CA GLY A 52 1.05 -12.54 -10.71
C GLY A 52 -0.27 -11.94 -10.19
N ASN A 53 -0.22 -10.85 -9.43
CA ASN A 53 -1.41 -10.08 -9.07
C ASN A 53 -1.74 -9.09 -10.20
N LEU A 54 -2.99 -9.03 -10.63
CA LEU A 54 -3.46 -8.14 -11.71
C LEU A 54 -4.51 -7.12 -11.25
N ALA A 55 -4.79 -7.04 -9.94
CA ALA A 55 -5.78 -6.10 -9.39
C ALA A 55 -5.23 -4.68 -9.16
N TYR A 56 -3.92 -4.49 -9.25
CA TYR A 56 -3.28 -3.19 -9.02
C TYR A 56 -3.74 -2.09 -10.00
N ILE A 57 -3.50 -0.83 -9.65
CA ILE A 57 -3.84 0.33 -10.49
C ILE A 57 -3.08 0.28 -11.82
N ARG A 58 -3.79 0.41 -12.93
CA ARG A 58 -3.20 0.37 -14.27
C ARG A 58 -2.24 1.53 -14.52
N PRO A 59 -1.07 1.30 -15.14
CA PRO A 59 -0.06 2.34 -15.44
C PRO A 59 -0.59 3.55 -16.21
N ASN A 60 -1.64 3.36 -17.01
CA ASN A 60 -2.30 4.44 -17.77
C ASN A 60 -2.80 5.59 -16.88
N TYR A 61 -3.30 5.28 -15.68
CA TYR A 61 -3.72 6.31 -14.71
C TYR A 61 -2.51 7.08 -14.17
N ALA A 62 -1.40 6.37 -13.89
CA ALA A 62 -0.16 7.01 -13.45
C ALA A 62 0.39 7.95 -14.54
N ALA A 63 0.43 7.51 -15.80
CA ALA A 63 0.86 8.34 -16.93
C ALA A 63 0.02 9.62 -17.06
N ARG A 64 -1.32 9.53 -16.94
CA ARG A 64 -2.18 10.71 -17.00
C ARG A 64 -1.91 11.66 -15.83
N LEU A 65 -1.72 11.13 -14.62
CA LEU A 65 -1.37 11.97 -13.46
C LEU A 65 -0.03 12.67 -13.65
N VAL A 66 0.97 11.97 -14.17
CA VAL A 66 2.28 12.55 -14.53
C VAL A 66 2.12 13.72 -15.51
N GLN A 67 1.27 13.57 -16.54
CA GLN A 67 0.98 14.65 -17.48
C GLN A 67 0.36 15.87 -16.79
N VAL A 68 -0.62 15.63 -15.89
CA VAL A 68 -1.23 16.69 -15.10
C VAL A 68 -0.20 17.42 -14.25
N LEU A 69 0.63 16.69 -13.51
CA LEU A 69 1.64 17.28 -12.62
C LEU A 69 2.71 18.04 -13.40
N ARG A 70 3.17 17.51 -14.54
CA ARG A 70 4.09 18.22 -15.42
C ARG A 70 3.50 19.51 -16.00
N SER A 71 2.19 19.52 -16.33
CA SER A 71 1.51 20.72 -16.77
C SER A 71 1.42 21.81 -15.69
N LEU A 72 1.63 21.43 -14.42
CA LEU A 72 1.73 22.33 -13.26
C LEU A 72 3.18 22.67 -12.88
N GLY A 73 4.18 22.25 -13.68
CA GLY A 73 5.60 22.55 -13.46
C GLY A 73 6.35 21.55 -12.57
N ALA A 74 5.72 20.46 -12.12
CA ALA A 74 6.33 19.46 -11.25
C ALA A 74 7.46 18.66 -11.95
N LYS A 75 8.35 18.09 -11.13
CA LYS A 75 9.30 17.02 -11.47
C LYS A 75 8.83 15.69 -10.86
N PRO A 76 7.83 15.01 -11.46
CA PRO A 76 7.24 13.82 -10.86
C PRO A 76 8.10 12.58 -11.08
N PHE A 77 8.06 11.67 -10.10
CA PHE A 77 8.57 10.31 -10.20
C PHE A 77 7.63 9.34 -9.49
N LEU A 78 7.53 8.10 -9.99
CA LEU A 78 6.81 7.03 -9.31
C LEU A 78 7.71 6.39 -8.26
N THR A 79 7.14 6.01 -7.13
CA THR A 79 7.94 5.44 -6.03
C THR A 79 7.16 4.46 -5.16
N ASP A 80 7.89 3.53 -4.59
CA ASP A 80 7.52 2.61 -3.51
C ASP A 80 8.76 2.30 -2.67
N CYS A 81 8.62 1.60 -1.54
CA CYS A 81 9.72 1.04 -0.75
C CYS A 81 9.73 -0.48 -0.81
N ASN A 82 10.91 -1.08 -0.60
CA ASN A 82 11.09 -2.52 -0.56
C ASN A 82 10.25 -3.19 0.53
N THR A 83 10.02 -4.51 0.39
CA THR A 83 9.17 -5.29 1.28
C THR A 83 9.98 -6.13 2.27
N LEU A 84 9.32 -6.55 3.37
CA LEU A 84 9.91 -7.46 4.38
C LEU A 84 9.72 -8.93 4.05
N TYR A 85 8.66 -9.26 3.31
CA TYR A 85 8.28 -10.64 3.03
C TYR A 85 8.97 -11.17 1.78
N SER A 86 9.00 -12.49 1.63
CA SER A 86 9.51 -13.15 0.44
C SER A 86 8.64 -12.79 -0.77
N GLY A 87 9.28 -12.28 -1.81
CA GLY A 87 8.64 -11.82 -3.05
C GLY A 87 9.66 -11.10 -3.92
N ARG A 88 9.20 -10.56 -5.03
CA ARG A 88 10.10 -9.91 -5.99
C ARG A 88 10.29 -8.42 -5.75
N ARG A 89 9.91 -7.92 -4.56
CA ARG A 89 10.07 -6.52 -4.18
C ARG A 89 10.91 -6.35 -2.89
N ALA A 90 11.71 -7.36 -2.52
CA ALA A 90 12.55 -7.32 -1.32
C ALA A 90 13.85 -6.50 -1.49
N ASN A 91 14.21 -6.15 -2.72
CA ASN A 91 15.35 -5.29 -3.06
C ASN A 91 15.04 -4.47 -4.30
N ALA A 92 15.77 -3.36 -4.52
CA ALA A 92 15.44 -2.42 -5.60
C ALA A 92 15.59 -3.01 -7.01
N VAL A 93 16.49 -3.96 -7.23
CA VAL A 93 16.69 -4.57 -8.56
C VAL A 93 15.47 -5.36 -8.98
N ASP A 94 15.05 -6.31 -8.12
CA ASP A 94 13.87 -7.14 -8.38
C ASP A 94 12.58 -6.32 -8.30
N HIS A 95 12.53 -5.31 -7.45
CA HIS A 95 11.38 -4.41 -7.32
C HIS A 95 11.16 -3.58 -8.60
N LEU A 96 12.23 -3.00 -9.16
CA LEU A 96 12.16 -2.30 -10.45
C LEU A 96 11.79 -3.25 -11.58
N GLN A 97 12.33 -4.47 -11.59
CA GLN A 97 11.96 -5.48 -12.58
C GLN A 97 10.46 -5.83 -12.46
N SER A 98 9.94 -6.02 -11.26
CA SER A 98 8.51 -6.26 -11.00
C SER A 98 7.65 -5.08 -11.48
N ALA A 99 8.08 -3.85 -11.20
CA ALA A 99 7.39 -2.66 -11.69
C ALA A 99 7.34 -2.62 -13.22
N MET A 100 8.46 -2.93 -13.89
CA MET A 100 8.53 -2.98 -15.37
C MET A 100 7.60 -4.05 -15.96
N GLU A 101 7.58 -5.25 -15.40
CA GLU A 101 6.71 -6.36 -15.84
C GLU A 101 5.22 -6.01 -15.68
N ASN A 102 4.89 -5.24 -14.64
CA ASN A 102 3.55 -4.72 -14.39
C ASN A 102 3.24 -3.43 -15.17
N GLY A 103 4.13 -3.03 -16.07
CA GLY A 103 3.95 -1.90 -16.99
C GLY A 103 4.32 -0.54 -16.42
N PHE A 104 4.94 -0.46 -15.24
CA PHE A 104 5.46 0.79 -14.68
C PHE A 104 6.94 0.98 -15.06
N ASN A 105 7.18 1.76 -16.08
CA ASN A 105 8.51 2.10 -16.57
C ASN A 105 8.50 3.51 -17.19
N PRO A 106 9.68 4.11 -17.48
CA PRO A 106 9.73 5.47 -17.99
C PRO A 106 8.99 5.72 -19.32
N ILE A 107 8.78 4.69 -20.12
CA ILE A 107 8.05 4.80 -21.39
C ILE A 107 6.53 4.84 -21.13
N SER A 108 6.00 3.85 -20.42
CA SER A 108 4.56 3.72 -20.16
C SER A 108 4.03 4.74 -19.15
N ALA A 109 4.77 4.99 -18.07
CA ALA A 109 4.42 5.95 -17.03
C ALA A 109 4.84 7.38 -17.35
N GLN A 110 5.70 7.57 -18.37
CA GLN A 110 6.23 8.87 -18.78
C GLN A 110 7.03 9.61 -17.69
N CYS A 111 7.52 8.92 -16.68
CA CYS A 111 8.43 9.45 -15.66
C CYS A 111 9.31 8.33 -15.08
N GLN A 112 10.34 8.72 -14.34
CA GLN A 112 11.25 7.77 -13.71
C GLN A 112 10.56 7.01 -12.57
N VAL A 113 11.05 5.79 -12.30
CA VAL A 113 10.66 4.96 -11.15
C VAL A 113 11.85 4.89 -10.20
N ILE A 114 11.64 5.24 -8.94
CA ILE A 114 12.68 5.25 -7.91
C ILE A 114 12.18 4.42 -6.73
N ILE A 115 12.97 3.41 -6.32
CA ILE A 115 12.71 2.68 -5.08
C ILE A 115 13.30 3.51 -3.93
N ALA A 116 12.43 4.03 -3.06
CA ALA A 116 12.74 5.14 -2.19
C ALA A 116 13.70 4.82 -1.05
N ASP A 117 13.81 3.55 -0.65
CA ASP A 117 14.66 3.10 0.45
C ASP A 117 15.95 2.39 -0.02
N GLY A 118 16.34 2.63 -1.28
CA GLY A 118 17.60 2.19 -1.86
C GLY A 118 17.66 0.69 -2.15
N LEU A 119 18.89 0.22 -2.44
CA LEU A 119 19.12 -1.13 -2.97
C LEU A 119 18.56 -2.24 -2.06
N LYS A 120 18.76 -2.12 -0.76
CA LYS A 120 18.41 -3.15 0.25
C LYS A 120 17.37 -2.68 1.28
N GLY A 121 16.69 -1.56 1.03
CA GLY A 121 15.72 -1.01 1.97
C GLY A 121 16.34 -0.32 3.19
N THR A 122 17.61 0.04 3.12
CA THR A 122 18.38 0.63 4.23
C THR A 122 18.58 2.13 4.14
N GLU A 123 18.14 2.77 3.05
CA GLU A 123 18.24 4.21 2.87
C GLU A 123 16.95 4.90 3.33
N TYR A 124 17.01 5.59 4.46
CA TYR A 124 15.86 6.26 5.05
C TYR A 124 16.24 7.58 5.73
N ARG A 125 15.21 8.36 6.06
CA ARG A 125 15.28 9.48 7.01
C ARG A 125 14.39 9.19 8.20
N GLU A 126 14.88 9.47 9.40
CA GLU A 126 14.07 9.47 10.61
C GLU A 126 13.36 10.81 10.72
N ILE A 127 12.04 10.76 10.85
CA ILE A 127 11.19 11.95 10.94
C ILE A 127 10.58 11.98 12.34
N GLU A 128 11.09 12.83 13.20
CA GLU A 128 10.60 12.97 14.56
C GLU A 128 9.17 13.52 14.57
N ILE A 129 8.24 12.77 15.14
CA ILE A 129 6.85 13.18 15.34
C ILE A 129 6.45 13.15 16.82
N GLY A 130 7.23 12.50 17.69
CA GLY A 130 6.90 12.29 19.09
C GLY A 130 5.62 11.48 19.27
N GLY A 131 5.38 10.50 18.40
CA GLY A 131 4.19 9.66 18.46
C GLY A 131 4.18 8.74 19.69
N GLU A 132 3.03 8.20 20.01
CA GLU A 132 2.83 7.30 21.15
C GLU A 132 3.51 5.95 20.91
N TYR A 133 3.47 5.45 19.67
CA TYR A 133 3.99 4.14 19.25
C TYR A 133 5.31 4.25 18.49
N CYS A 134 5.53 5.34 17.76
CA CYS A 134 6.72 5.56 16.93
C CYS A 134 7.24 6.98 17.14
N GLN A 135 8.42 7.12 17.72
CA GLN A 135 9.01 8.43 18.01
C GLN A 135 9.56 9.10 16.74
N ALA A 136 10.28 8.34 15.94
CA ALA A 136 10.97 8.80 14.74
C ALA A 136 10.83 7.78 13.59
N PRO A 137 9.67 7.73 12.92
CA PRO A 137 9.42 6.82 11.79
C PRO A 137 10.50 6.88 10.72
N LYS A 138 10.90 5.71 10.20
CA LYS A 138 11.96 5.54 9.19
C LYS A 138 11.37 5.53 7.79
N ILE A 139 11.32 6.69 7.16
CA ILE A 139 10.74 6.90 5.84
C ILE A 139 11.80 6.73 4.75
N GLY A 140 11.47 6.03 3.65
CA GLY A 140 12.39 5.86 2.51
C GLY A 140 12.94 7.20 2.01
N ALA A 141 14.26 7.28 1.83
CA ALA A 141 14.98 8.54 1.63
C ALA A 141 14.41 9.38 0.47
N ALA A 142 14.16 8.77 -0.70
CA ALA A 142 13.64 9.54 -1.85
C ALA A 142 12.24 10.12 -1.62
N ILE A 143 11.40 9.49 -0.78
CA ILE A 143 10.09 10.02 -0.37
C ILE A 143 10.29 11.15 0.66
N ALA A 144 11.16 10.95 1.63
CA ALA A 144 11.47 11.96 2.63
C ALA A 144 12.12 13.21 2.03
N ASP A 145 12.93 13.06 0.99
CA ASP A 145 13.62 14.15 0.30
C ASP A 145 12.73 14.84 -0.77
N ALA A 146 11.58 14.27 -1.15
CA ALA A 146 10.65 14.90 -2.08
C ALA A 146 9.96 16.13 -1.45
N ASP A 147 9.69 17.14 -2.27
CA ASP A 147 9.04 18.38 -1.84
C ASP A 147 7.52 18.21 -1.65
N ILE A 148 6.90 17.38 -2.49
CA ILE A 148 5.46 17.16 -2.54
C ILE A 148 5.16 15.67 -2.60
N ILE A 149 4.11 15.24 -1.88
CA ILE A 149 3.65 13.86 -1.87
C ILE A 149 2.28 13.77 -2.56
N VAL A 150 2.20 12.98 -3.61
CA VAL A 150 0.93 12.61 -4.25
C VAL A 150 0.77 11.09 -4.15
N THR A 151 -0.41 10.60 -3.76
CA THR A 151 -0.64 9.16 -3.65
C THR A 151 -1.69 8.67 -4.64
N MET A 152 -1.44 7.50 -5.21
CA MET A 152 -2.42 6.73 -5.96
C MET A 152 -2.69 5.45 -5.17
N ASN A 153 -3.89 5.31 -4.64
CA ASN A 153 -4.24 4.28 -3.69
C ASN A 153 -5.25 3.32 -4.32
N HIS A 154 -4.91 2.05 -4.39
CA HIS A 154 -5.87 0.99 -4.67
C HIS A 154 -6.59 0.65 -3.36
N PHE A 155 -7.93 0.83 -3.33
CA PHE A 155 -8.73 0.48 -2.16
C PHE A 155 -9.18 -0.98 -2.27
N LYS A 156 -8.78 -1.82 -1.30
CA LYS A 156 -9.02 -3.26 -1.27
C LYS A 156 -8.98 -3.80 0.16
N GLY A 157 -9.30 -5.09 0.34
CA GLY A 157 -9.14 -5.79 1.60
C GLY A 157 -7.68 -5.87 2.06
N HIS A 158 -7.51 -6.18 3.34
CA HIS A 158 -6.21 -6.45 3.94
C HIS A 158 -6.36 -7.24 5.24
N GLU A 159 -5.65 -8.34 5.36
CA GLU A 159 -5.77 -9.33 6.41
C GLU A 159 -5.46 -8.82 7.83
N GLN A 160 -4.56 -7.84 7.98
CA GLN A 160 -4.18 -7.29 9.29
C GLN A 160 -4.78 -5.90 9.57
N ALA A 161 -4.91 -5.07 8.54
CA ALA A 161 -5.37 -3.69 8.68
C ALA A 161 -6.86 -3.50 8.38
N GLY A 162 -7.58 -4.58 8.03
CA GLY A 162 -8.97 -4.57 7.58
C GLY A 162 -9.09 -4.15 6.11
N PHE A 163 -8.51 -3.02 5.73
CA PHE A 163 -8.43 -2.56 4.33
C PHE A 163 -7.09 -1.87 4.04
N GLY A 164 -6.76 -1.79 2.76
CA GLY A 164 -5.65 -0.97 2.26
C GLY A 164 -6.19 0.21 1.46
N GLY A 165 -5.85 1.41 1.89
CA GLY A 165 -6.22 2.68 1.25
C GLY A 165 -5.06 3.68 1.28
N ALA A 166 -5.36 4.97 1.41
CA ALA A 166 -4.37 6.04 1.45
C ALA A 166 -3.46 5.97 2.67
N LEU A 167 -4.04 5.73 3.86
CA LEU A 167 -3.25 5.62 5.10
C LEU A 167 -2.24 4.48 5.04
N LYS A 168 -2.65 3.30 4.56
CA LYS A 168 -1.73 2.17 4.42
C LYS A 168 -0.68 2.41 3.33
N ASN A 169 -1.07 2.98 2.20
CA ASN A 169 -0.14 3.31 1.12
C ASN A 169 0.92 4.33 1.56
N LEU A 170 0.56 5.29 2.41
CA LEU A 170 1.47 6.23 3.06
C LEU A 170 2.26 5.56 4.18
N GLY A 171 1.59 5.15 5.26
CA GLY A 171 2.25 4.73 6.48
C GLY A 171 3.13 3.49 6.30
N MET A 172 2.58 2.41 5.72
CA MET A 172 3.38 1.21 5.47
C MET A 172 4.17 1.28 4.17
N GLY A 173 3.55 1.82 3.12
CA GLY A 173 4.17 1.86 1.79
C GLY A 173 5.40 2.76 1.71
N CYS A 174 5.45 3.87 2.45
CA CYS A 174 6.60 4.78 2.47
C CYS A 174 7.66 4.42 3.52
N ALA A 175 7.37 3.48 4.43
CA ALA A 175 8.34 3.02 5.41
C ALA A 175 9.47 2.23 4.72
N SER A 176 10.71 2.48 5.12
CA SER A 176 11.85 1.63 4.73
C SER A 176 11.69 0.21 5.27
N VAL A 177 12.56 -0.73 4.88
CA VAL A 177 12.56 -2.08 5.47
C VAL A 177 12.67 -2.03 6.99
N GLY A 178 13.57 -1.18 7.54
CA GLY A 178 13.68 -0.97 8.99
C GLY A 178 12.41 -0.37 9.62
N GLY A 179 11.74 0.53 8.90
CA GLY A 179 10.45 1.09 9.33
C GLY A 179 9.32 0.06 9.30
N LYS A 180 9.29 -0.81 8.29
CA LYS A 180 8.33 -1.92 8.23
C LYS A 180 8.55 -2.92 9.38
N LEU A 181 9.79 -3.19 9.76
CA LEU A 181 10.11 -3.98 10.95
C LEU A 181 9.54 -3.34 12.22
N GLU A 182 9.68 -2.03 12.39
CA GLU A 182 9.11 -1.30 13.53
C GLU A 182 7.58 -1.35 13.53
N LEU A 183 6.94 -1.18 12.37
CA LEU A 183 5.48 -1.30 12.22
C LEU A 183 4.98 -2.67 12.68
N HIS A 184 5.65 -3.74 12.27
CA HIS A 184 5.28 -5.12 12.58
C HIS A 184 5.82 -5.65 13.92
N SER A 185 6.65 -4.91 14.63
CA SER A 185 7.33 -5.38 15.86
C SER A 185 6.40 -5.78 17.01
N ALA A 186 5.12 -5.43 16.96
CA ALA A 186 4.10 -5.87 17.91
C ALA A 186 3.33 -7.11 17.43
N SER A 187 3.55 -7.56 16.20
CA SER A 187 2.83 -8.70 15.61
C SER A 187 3.57 -9.99 15.94
N GLN A 188 2.91 -10.91 16.63
CA GLN A 188 3.43 -12.26 16.85
C GLN A 188 2.41 -13.28 16.35
N PRO A 189 2.60 -13.82 15.13
CA PRO A 189 1.77 -14.92 14.65
C PRO A 189 2.01 -16.15 15.52
N VAL A 190 0.98 -16.97 15.70
CA VAL A 190 1.04 -18.25 16.42
C VAL A 190 0.56 -19.37 15.52
N ILE A 191 1.00 -20.61 15.80
CA ILE A 191 0.53 -21.80 15.09
C ILE A 191 -0.39 -22.60 16.00
N ASP A 192 -1.64 -22.74 15.60
CA ASP A 192 -2.55 -23.71 16.21
C ASP A 192 -2.21 -25.12 15.73
N SER A 193 -1.65 -25.91 16.62
CA SER A 193 -1.22 -27.28 16.34
C SER A 193 -2.37 -28.21 15.93
N GLN A 194 -3.60 -27.94 16.38
CA GLN A 194 -4.77 -28.78 16.05
C GLN A 194 -5.21 -28.59 14.59
N ASN A 195 -5.07 -27.38 14.08
CA ASN A 195 -5.43 -27.04 12.69
C ASN A 195 -4.29 -27.28 11.71
N CYS A 196 -3.04 -27.39 12.18
CA CYS A 196 -1.87 -27.54 11.33
C CYS A 196 -1.88 -28.85 10.51
N LYS A 197 -1.95 -28.74 9.19
CA LYS A 197 -1.91 -29.88 8.25
C LYS A 197 -0.49 -30.28 7.81
N LYS A 198 0.53 -29.70 8.41
CA LYS A 198 1.94 -30.06 8.15
C LYS A 198 2.37 -29.84 6.69
N CYS A 199 1.72 -28.92 5.98
CA CYS A 199 1.95 -28.68 4.56
C CYS A 199 3.25 -27.94 4.24
N GLY A 200 3.87 -27.28 5.22
CA GLY A 200 5.16 -26.58 5.09
C GLY A 200 5.09 -25.27 4.28
N ILE A 201 3.93 -24.81 3.85
CA ILE A 201 3.79 -23.57 3.06
C ILE A 201 4.33 -22.37 3.84
N CYS A 202 4.00 -22.23 5.13
CA CYS A 202 4.48 -21.15 5.98
C CYS A 202 6.01 -21.18 6.14
N ILE A 203 6.62 -22.37 6.21
CA ILE A 203 8.09 -22.55 6.31
C ILE A 203 8.75 -22.10 5.01
N LYS A 204 8.25 -22.60 3.87
CA LYS A 204 8.81 -22.31 2.54
C LYS A 204 8.84 -20.83 2.21
N HIS A 205 7.86 -20.08 2.72
CA HIS A 205 7.66 -18.67 2.39
C HIS A 205 8.09 -17.71 3.50
N CYS A 206 8.69 -18.20 4.58
CA CYS A 206 9.21 -17.33 5.64
C CYS A 206 10.53 -16.69 5.18
N ALA A 207 10.50 -15.38 4.88
CA ALA A 207 11.67 -14.62 4.44
C ALA A 207 12.79 -14.54 5.51
N HIS A 208 12.45 -14.82 6.77
CA HIS A 208 13.36 -14.77 7.92
C HIS A 208 13.76 -16.15 8.42
N GLU A 209 13.31 -17.21 7.72
CA GLU A 209 13.56 -18.62 8.11
C GLU A 209 13.22 -18.87 9.59
N ALA A 210 12.19 -18.19 10.09
CA ALA A 210 11.75 -18.23 11.47
C ALA A 210 10.78 -19.36 11.78
N ILE A 211 10.44 -20.20 10.80
CA ILE A 211 9.46 -21.28 10.98
C ILE A 211 10.11 -22.60 10.59
N HIS A 212 9.98 -23.58 11.43
CA HIS A 212 10.51 -24.94 11.21
C HIS A 212 9.48 -25.98 11.66
N PHE A 213 9.71 -27.26 11.40
CA PHE A 213 8.90 -28.32 11.97
C PHE A 213 9.47 -28.75 13.34
N ASP A 214 8.59 -28.93 14.31
CA ASP A 214 8.91 -29.56 15.57
C ASP A 214 9.09 -31.09 15.44
N ALA A 215 9.29 -31.78 16.56
CA ALA A 215 9.46 -33.23 16.60
C ALA A 215 8.20 -34.01 16.17
N GLN A 216 7.02 -33.40 16.23
CA GLN A 216 5.74 -33.95 15.81
C GLN A 216 5.38 -33.54 14.36
N HIS A 217 6.33 -32.89 13.67
CA HIS A 217 6.18 -32.37 12.35
C HIS A 217 5.08 -31.30 12.22
N ILE A 218 4.86 -30.55 13.31
CA ILE A 218 3.98 -29.36 13.34
C ILE A 218 4.86 -28.13 13.12
N ALA A 219 4.35 -27.13 12.40
CA ALA A 219 5.08 -25.87 12.21
C ALA A 219 5.21 -25.15 13.57
N GLU A 220 6.42 -24.68 13.88
CA GLU A 220 6.76 -23.92 15.07
C GLU A 220 7.49 -22.64 14.69
N ILE A 221 7.24 -21.54 15.42
CA ILE A 221 7.83 -20.23 15.14
C ILE A 221 8.96 -19.94 16.14
N ASP A 222 10.15 -19.70 15.61
CA ASP A 222 11.27 -19.13 16.38
C ASP A 222 11.10 -17.60 16.47
N TYR A 223 10.62 -17.15 17.63
CA TYR A 223 10.39 -15.73 17.88
C TYR A 223 11.66 -14.89 17.98
N SER A 224 12.84 -15.48 18.08
CA SER A 224 14.10 -14.75 18.01
C SER A 224 14.43 -14.27 16.59
N ARG A 225 13.83 -14.93 15.57
CA ARG A 225 13.98 -14.64 14.15
C ARG A 225 12.71 -14.04 13.54
N CYS A 226 11.56 -14.25 14.16
CA CYS A 226 10.27 -13.80 13.66
C CYS A 226 10.14 -12.28 13.77
N VAL A 227 9.84 -11.62 12.65
CA VAL A 227 9.62 -10.17 12.58
C VAL A 227 8.12 -9.78 12.57
N GLY A 228 7.23 -10.75 12.74
CA GLY A 228 5.79 -10.48 12.83
C GLY A 228 5.10 -10.06 11.52
N CYS A 229 5.71 -10.27 10.37
CA CYS A 229 5.17 -9.79 9.08
C CYS A 229 3.80 -10.38 8.69
N GLY A 230 3.34 -11.45 9.35
CA GLY A 230 2.03 -12.08 9.13
C GLY A 230 1.93 -12.92 7.85
N GLN A 231 3.01 -13.11 7.08
CA GLN A 231 2.95 -13.88 5.83
C GLN A 231 2.49 -15.32 6.03
N CYS A 232 2.91 -15.96 7.12
CA CYS A 232 2.46 -17.32 7.47
C CYS A 232 0.95 -17.40 7.71
N VAL A 233 0.36 -16.35 8.28
CA VAL A 233 -1.08 -16.24 8.54
C VAL A 233 -1.85 -16.16 7.22
N ALA A 234 -1.44 -15.26 6.36
CA ALA A 234 -2.10 -15.04 5.07
C ALA A 234 -2.00 -16.23 4.10
N LEU A 235 -0.93 -17.05 4.19
CA LEU A 235 -0.75 -18.23 3.35
C LEU A 235 -1.41 -19.50 3.89
N CYS A 236 -1.86 -19.49 5.17
CA CYS A 236 -2.41 -20.68 5.80
C CYS A 236 -3.87 -20.90 5.36
N GLN A 237 -4.10 -21.89 4.52
CA GLN A 237 -5.44 -22.26 4.05
C GLN A 237 -6.26 -23.06 5.07
N TYR A 238 -5.68 -23.32 6.26
CA TYR A 238 -6.27 -24.19 7.29
C TYR A 238 -6.52 -23.46 8.61
N ASP A 239 -6.34 -22.13 8.62
CA ASP A 239 -6.47 -21.28 9.82
C ASP A 239 -5.59 -21.77 10.99
N ALA A 240 -4.50 -22.47 10.68
CA ALA A 240 -3.56 -22.94 11.70
C ALA A 240 -2.56 -21.84 12.08
N ALA A 241 -2.10 -21.03 11.13
CA ALA A 241 -1.33 -19.83 11.44
C ALA A 241 -2.31 -18.66 11.61
N VAL A 242 -2.34 -18.10 12.80
CA VAL A 242 -3.22 -16.97 13.16
C VAL A 242 -2.41 -15.88 13.83
N MET A 243 -2.89 -14.65 13.86
CA MET A 243 -2.29 -13.63 14.71
C MET A 243 -2.56 -13.98 16.16
N GLY A 244 -1.53 -13.95 16.99
CA GLY A 244 -1.67 -14.11 18.44
C GLY A 244 -2.53 -13.00 19.06
N GLU A 245 -2.86 -13.12 20.35
CA GLU A 245 -3.90 -12.31 20.99
C GLU A 245 -3.89 -10.81 20.67
N SER A 246 -4.97 -10.40 20.28
CA SER A 246 -5.84 -9.23 20.05
C SER A 246 -5.27 -7.80 19.92
N ASP A 247 -4.09 -7.44 20.38
CA ASP A 247 -3.63 -6.04 20.42
C ASP A 247 -2.80 -5.63 19.18
N THR A 248 -2.44 -6.60 18.36
CA THR A 248 -1.45 -6.45 17.29
C THR A 248 -1.96 -5.73 16.05
N SER A 249 -3.20 -6.01 15.62
CA SER A 249 -3.81 -5.34 14.46
C SER A 249 -4.16 -3.89 14.77
N GLU A 250 -4.65 -3.62 15.97
CA GLU A 250 -4.96 -2.27 16.41
C GLU A 250 -3.67 -1.43 16.54
N ARG A 251 -2.64 -1.94 17.19
CA ARG A 251 -1.33 -1.27 17.28
C ARG A 251 -0.69 -1.04 15.92
N LEU A 252 -0.83 -2.01 15.00
CA LEU A 252 -0.35 -1.82 13.63
C LEU A 252 -1.06 -0.64 12.96
N ASN A 253 -2.37 -0.52 13.13
CA ASN A 253 -3.14 0.58 12.58
C ASN A 253 -2.75 1.94 13.19
N TYR A 254 -2.51 2.01 14.49
CA TYR A 254 -1.99 3.23 15.15
C TYR A 254 -0.60 3.61 14.60
N LYS A 255 0.32 2.64 14.50
CA LYS A 255 1.64 2.87 13.91
C LYS A 255 1.56 3.30 12.44
N ILE A 256 0.65 2.72 11.63
CA ILE A 256 0.41 3.16 10.25
C ILE A 256 -0.05 4.63 10.22
N ALA A 257 -0.92 5.04 11.14
CA ALA A 257 -1.37 6.43 11.24
C ALA A 257 -0.20 7.38 11.59
N GLU A 258 0.63 7.01 12.55
CA GLU A 258 1.81 7.79 12.95
C GLU A 258 2.87 7.87 11.83
N TYR A 259 3.13 6.76 11.13
CA TYR A 259 3.98 6.76 9.94
C TYR A 259 3.40 7.64 8.83
N THR A 260 2.07 7.64 8.64
CA THR A 260 1.40 8.56 7.71
C THR A 260 1.64 10.01 8.10
N GLN A 261 1.52 10.35 9.38
CA GLN A 261 1.82 11.68 9.89
C GLN A 261 3.26 12.09 9.60
N ALA A 262 4.22 11.17 9.79
CA ALA A 262 5.63 11.44 9.48
C ALA A 262 5.88 11.71 8.00
N VAL A 263 5.27 10.91 7.11
CA VAL A 263 5.42 11.10 5.65
C VAL A 263 4.89 12.46 5.20
N LEU A 264 3.79 12.92 5.79
CA LEU A 264 3.10 14.15 5.39
C LEU A 264 3.54 15.38 6.16
N LYS A 265 4.40 15.22 7.18
CA LYS A 265 4.86 16.31 8.03
C LYS A 265 5.51 17.41 7.18
N ASP A 266 4.97 18.62 7.31
CA ASP A 266 5.47 19.84 6.65
C ASP A 266 5.54 19.76 5.11
N LYS A 267 4.77 18.85 4.49
CA LYS A 267 4.74 18.69 3.03
C LYS A 267 3.35 18.92 2.45
N PRO A 268 3.24 19.70 1.36
CA PRO A 268 2.04 19.68 0.53
C PRO A 268 1.77 18.27 0.02
N HIS A 269 0.50 17.85 0.05
CA HIS A 269 0.14 16.50 -0.36
C HIS A 269 -1.24 16.42 -1.00
N PHE A 270 -1.49 15.40 -1.80
CA PHE A 270 -2.77 15.13 -2.45
C PHE A 270 -2.96 13.63 -2.67
N HIS A 271 -4.20 13.14 -2.52
CA HIS A 271 -4.49 11.71 -2.50
C HIS A 271 -5.61 11.35 -3.47
N ILE A 272 -5.40 10.24 -4.21
CA ILE A 272 -6.35 9.71 -5.19
C ILE A 272 -6.56 8.23 -4.86
N SER A 273 -7.81 7.80 -4.64
CA SER A 273 -8.16 6.41 -4.35
C SER A 273 -9.03 5.82 -5.45
N PHE A 274 -8.73 4.58 -5.81
CA PHE A 274 -9.38 3.82 -6.85
C PHE A 274 -10.14 2.66 -6.21
N ILE A 275 -11.49 2.66 -6.31
CA ILE A 275 -12.34 1.55 -5.87
C ILE A 275 -12.70 0.75 -7.13
N MET A 276 -11.74 -0.08 -7.56
CA MET A 276 -11.81 -0.92 -8.76
C MET A 276 -11.06 -2.22 -8.49
N ASN A 277 -11.56 -3.34 -8.99
CA ASN A 277 -10.98 -4.68 -8.74
C ASN A 277 -10.74 -4.93 -7.25
N VAL A 278 -11.73 -4.62 -6.42
CA VAL A 278 -11.60 -4.72 -4.96
C VAL A 278 -11.48 -6.18 -4.56
N SER A 279 -10.25 -6.65 -4.40
CA SER A 279 -9.89 -8.00 -3.93
C SER A 279 -9.99 -8.07 -2.40
N PRO A 280 -10.31 -9.23 -1.80
CA PRO A 280 -10.20 -9.43 -0.36
C PRO A 280 -8.76 -9.32 0.14
N GLU A 281 -7.76 -9.65 -0.71
CA GLU A 281 -6.34 -9.60 -0.37
C GLU A 281 -5.67 -8.32 -0.84
N CYS A 282 -4.48 -8.08 -0.28
CA CYS A 282 -3.61 -6.97 -0.62
C CYS A 282 -2.88 -7.20 -1.97
N ASP A 283 -2.57 -6.13 -2.72
CA ASP A 283 -1.72 -6.19 -3.93
C ASP A 283 -0.29 -6.66 -3.65
N CYS A 284 0.06 -6.84 -2.38
CA CYS A 284 1.36 -7.35 -1.98
C CYS A 284 1.52 -8.87 -2.18
N TRP A 285 0.43 -9.58 -2.47
CA TRP A 285 0.44 -10.99 -2.84
C TRP A 285 0.67 -11.17 -4.33
N ASN A 286 1.25 -12.31 -4.72
CA ASN A 286 1.46 -12.71 -6.12
C ASN A 286 0.19 -13.26 -6.79
N HIS A 287 -0.95 -13.08 -6.18
CA HIS A 287 -2.27 -13.46 -6.67
C HIS A 287 -3.31 -12.46 -6.19
N ASN A 288 -4.45 -12.46 -6.81
CA ASN A 288 -5.66 -11.78 -6.37
C ASN A 288 -6.86 -12.70 -6.60
N ASP A 289 -7.81 -12.67 -5.70
CA ASP A 289 -9.10 -13.34 -5.90
C ASP A 289 -10.05 -12.45 -6.72
N ALA A 290 -11.21 -12.99 -7.04
CA ALA A 290 -12.26 -12.23 -7.70
C ALA A 290 -12.67 -11.01 -6.88
N ALA A 291 -13.06 -9.94 -7.58
CA ALA A 291 -13.56 -8.74 -6.91
C ALA A 291 -14.79 -9.06 -6.06
N ILE A 292 -14.81 -8.58 -4.83
CA ILE A 292 -15.91 -8.82 -3.86
C ILE A 292 -17.10 -7.88 -4.04
N ILE A 293 -16.88 -6.74 -4.70
CA ILE A 293 -17.91 -5.76 -5.06
C ILE A 293 -17.69 -5.29 -6.51
N PRO A 294 -18.71 -4.69 -7.17
CA PRO A 294 -18.48 -4.05 -8.47
C PRO A 294 -17.54 -2.85 -8.34
N ASP A 295 -16.88 -2.50 -9.44
CA ASP A 295 -16.08 -1.29 -9.54
C ASP A 295 -16.97 -0.06 -9.34
N LEU A 296 -16.58 0.84 -8.41
CA LEU A 296 -17.39 2.00 -8.03
C LEU A 296 -16.91 3.30 -8.67
N GLY A 297 -15.61 3.60 -8.57
CA GLY A 297 -15.11 4.88 -9.05
C GLY A 297 -13.74 5.29 -8.53
N ILE A 298 -13.47 6.59 -8.69
CA ILE A 298 -12.24 7.24 -8.27
C ILE A 298 -12.60 8.39 -7.33
N LEU A 299 -11.87 8.52 -6.24
CA LEU A 299 -12.01 9.59 -5.26
C LEU A 299 -10.72 10.42 -5.16
N ALA A 300 -10.86 11.69 -4.76
CA ALA A 300 -9.70 12.56 -4.53
C ALA A 300 -9.94 13.51 -3.35
N SER A 301 -8.90 13.75 -2.55
CA SER A 301 -8.92 14.64 -1.38
C SER A 301 -7.52 15.09 -1.00
N PHE A 302 -7.41 16.20 -0.30
CA PHE A 302 -6.22 16.57 0.47
C PHE A 302 -6.08 15.80 1.78
N ASP A 303 -7.18 15.26 2.31
CA ASP A 303 -7.21 14.57 3.59
C ASP A 303 -7.28 13.04 3.36
N PRO A 304 -6.21 12.28 3.68
CA PRO A 304 -6.18 10.84 3.47
C PRO A 304 -7.13 10.08 4.40
N VAL A 305 -7.42 10.61 5.60
CA VAL A 305 -8.36 10.00 6.56
C VAL A 305 -9.79 10.11 6.04
N ALA A 306 -10.18 11.31 5.62
CA ALA A 306 -11.51 11.53 5.01
C ALA A 306 -11.68 10.74 3.73
N LEU A 307 -10.60 10.59 2.94
CA LEU A 307 -10.60 9.82 1.71
C LEU A 307 -10.84 8.32 1.98
N ASP A 308 -10.10 7.74 2.91
CA ASP A 308 -10.25 6.32 3.28
C ASP A 308 -11.61 6.05 3.92
N LYS A 309 -12.11 6.96 4.77
CA LYS A 309 -13.47 6.86 5.33
C LYS A 309 -14.54 6.85 4.24
N ALA A 310 -14.44 7.74 3.26
CA ALA A 310 -15.38 7.79 2.14
C ALA A 310 -15.30 6.52 1.27
N CYS A 311 -14.09 5.99 1.03
CA CYS A 311 -13.91 4.73 0.32
C CYS A 311 -14.56 3.55 1.08
N ALA A 312 -14.31 3.44 2.39
CA ALA A 312 -14.89 2.40 3.24
C ALA A 312 -16.41 2.46 3.24
N ASP A 313 -17.01 3.65 3.39
CA ASP A 313 -18.46 3.82 3.36
C ASP A 313 -19.08 3.37 2.03
N LEU A 314 -18.42 3.70 0.91
CA LEU A 314 -18.90 3.28 -0.41
C LEU A 314 -18.79 1.76 -0.61
N VAL A 315 -17.71 1.14 -0.14
CA VAL A 315 -17.49 -0.31 -0.22
C VAL A 315 -18.50 -1.06 0.64
N ILE A 316 -18.73 -0.63 1.88
CA ILE A 316 -19.71 -1.24 2.79
C ILE A 316 -21.14 -1.13 2.24
N ALA A 317 -21.46 -0.03 1.56
CA ALA A 317 -22.78 0.18 0.96
C ALA A 317 -22.97 -0.53 -0.40
N ALA A 318 -21.89 -1.06 -0.99
CA ALA A 318 -21.96 -1.71 -2.30
C ALA A 318 -22.55 -3.14 -2.21
N PRO A 319 -23.21 -3.62 -3.27
CA PRO A 319 -23.68 -5.00 -3.31
C PRO A 319 -22.48 -5.96 -3.43
N VAL A 320 -22.48 -7.04 -2.64
CA VAL A 320 -21.47 -8.10 -2.72
C VAL A 320 -21.68 -8.93 -4.00
N ILE A 321 -20.58 -9.24 -4.69
CA ILE A 321 -20.59 -10.09 -5.90
C ILE A 321 -20.27 -11.54 -5.51
N GLY A 322 -21.08 -12.50 -6.01
CA GLY A 322 -20.67 -13.90 -6.14
C GLY A 322 -20.49 -14.69 -4.85
N GLY A 323 -21.14 -14.37 -3.76
CA GLY A 323 -21.08 -15.16 -2.53
C GLY A 323 -19.75 -15.11 -1.76
N ASN A 324 -18.83 -14.24 -2.16
CA ASN A 324 -17.62 -13.94 -1.41
C ASN A 324 -18.00 -13.27 -0.08
N LYS A 325 -17.49 -13.80 1.02
CA LYS A 325 -17.66 -13.19 2.33
C LYS A 325 -16.62 -12.07 2.49
N LEU A 326 -17.07 -10.89 2.85
CA LEU A 326 -16.23 -9.83 3.39
C LEU A 326 -15.80 -10.18 4.80
#